data_56db0ea029922070b67616477fb39533
#
_entry.id   56db0ea029922070b67616477fb39533
#
_cell.length_a   1.000
_cell.length_b   1.000
_cell.length_c   1.000
_cell.angle_alpha   90.00
_cell.angle_beta   90.00
_cell.angle_gamma   90.00
#
_symmetry.space_group_name_H-M   'P 1'
#
loop_
_entity.id
_entity.type
_entity.pdbx_description
1 polymer ?
#
loop_
_entity_poly.entity_id
_entity_poly.type
_entity_poly.pdbx_seq_one_letter_code
_entity_poly.pdbx_strand_id
1 'polypeptide(L)'
;MNEVTRLLRDLVALPSVNPMGRALQGEEIFEHRVTAYLENHFRSLGVRYQRQTIGPLRDNIVAFSDLPNARRTLLLEAHQDTVPTDNMTIDPFGAAIEHGKLYGRGACDIKGGMAAMLATFARVVREKPPQAANLIMACTVDEEHTFLGVQRLVQHGFTADSAVVAEPTQLQIVNAHKGVCRWFLSTSGRACHSSRPEQGLNAIYQMARLLTGIEQYGEALRRGRTDALLGPATLSVGRIEGGSSANTVPDRCRIEIDRRLIPGENALEAPRDLLLYLQKNVAVDSPFACSEPWLRSPALGPEKSSELVARLGSAIDAVKGTHQVTAVPYGTDASTIAEAGIPAVVFGPGDIARAHTCDEWVPLDEVEAASEILYRLACSE
;
A
#
# COMPACT_ATOMS: atom_id res chain seq x y z
N MET A 1 -30.56 -1.37 -6.35
CA MET A 1 -29.11 -1.22 -6.10
C MET A 1 -28.84 0.28 -5.98
N ASN A 2 -28.25 0.71 -4.88
CA ASN A 2 -27.87 2.11 -4.68
C ASN A 2 -26.61 2.48 -5.48
N GLU A 3 -26.21 3.77 -5.45
CA GLU A 3 -25.08 4.29 -6.25
C GLU A 3 -23.75 3.66 -5.85
N VAL A 4 -23.47 3.56 -4.54
CA VAL A 4 -22.18 3.04 -4.07
C VAL A 4 -22.00 1.55 -4.41
N THR A 5 -23.04 0.73 -4.26
CA THR A 5 -23.00 -0.68 -4.66
C THR A 5 -22.81 -0.85 -6.17
N ARG A 6 -23.43 0.04 -6.98
CA ARG A 6 -23.23 0.03 -8.44
C ARG A 6 -21.80 0.38 -8.82
N LEU A 7 -21.23 1.44 -8.21
CA LEU A 7 -19.83 1.83 -8.42
C LEU A 7 -18.87 0.68 -8.06
N LEU A 8 -19.08 0.04 -6.91
CA LEU A 8 -18.25 -1.10 -6.49
C LEU A 8 -18.33 -2.25 -7.50
N ARG A 9 -19.56 -2.64 -7.91
CA ARG A 9 -19.73 -3.70 -8.89
C ARG A 9 -19.03 -3.40 -10.20
N ASP A 10 -19.19 -2.17 -10.71
CA ASP A 10 -18.57 -1.74 -11.95
C ASP A 10 -17.03 -1.76 -11.85
N LEU A 11 -16.48 -1.31 -10.71
CA LEU A 11 -15.03 -1.32 -10.45
C LEU A 11 -14.46 -2.74 -10.37
N VAL A 12 -15.13 -3.66 -9.64
CA VAL A 12 -14.65 -5.04 -9.50
C VAL A 12 -14.70 -5.78 -10.84
N ALA A 13 -15.72 -5.51 -11.67
CA ALA A 13 -15.81 -6.08 -13.01
C ALA A 13 -14.72 -5.59 -13.99
N LEU A 14 -13.92 -4.59 -13.61
CA LEU A 14 -12.81 -4.08 -14.40
C LEU A 14 -11.47 -4.61 -13.85
N PRO A 15 -10.79 -5.52 -14.59
CA PRO A 15 -9.47 -5.99 -14.20
C PRO A 15 -8.45 -4.86 -14.11
N SER A 16 -7.58 -4.93 -13.08
CA SER A 16 -6.49 -3.99 -12.84
C SER A 16 -5.32 -4.66 -12.11
N VAL A 17 -4.93 -5.83 -12.60
CA VAL A 17 -3.94 -6.69 -11.93
C VAL A 17 -2.55 -6.08 -11.99
N ASN A 18 -1.93 -5.85 -10.84
CA ASN A 18 -0.53 -5.52 -10.73
C ASN A 18 0.30 -6.80 -10.91
N PRO A 19 1.23 -6.86 -11.85
CA PRO A 19 2.05 -8.06 -12.06
C PRO A 19 3.06 -8.31 -10.94
N MET A 20 3.26 -7.36 -10.02
CA MET A 20 4.18 -7.47 -8.86
C MET A 20 5.59 -7.91 -9.27
N GLY A 21 6.14 -7.29 -10.32
CA GLY A 21 7.46 -7.60 -10.86
C GLY A 21 7.56 -8.91 -11.66
N ARG A 22 6.45 -9.64 -11.85
CA ARG A 22 6.38 -10.83 -12.71
C ARG A 22 6.18 -10.43 -14.18
N ALA A 23 6.68 -11.23 -15.10
CA ALA A 23 6.51 -11.04 -16.55
C ALA A 23 5.10 -11.52 -17.02
N LEU A 24 4.04 -11.00 -16.38
CA LEU A 24 2.66 -11.28 -16.76
C LEU A 24 2.26 -10.43 -17.98
N GLN A 25 1.44 -11.01 -18.85
CA GLN A 25 0.85 -10.35 -20.01
C GLN A 25 -0.63 -10.73 -20.07
N GLY A 26 -1.46 -9.83 -20.57
CA GLY A 26 -2.89 -10.05 -20.69
C GLY A 26 -3.64 -8.73 -20.63
N GLU A 27 -4.90 -8.78 -21.00
CA GLU A 27 -5.76 -7.61 -20.98
C GLU A 27 -6.14 -7.18 -19.55
N GLU A 28 -6.03 -8.08 -18.57
CA GLU A 28 -6.27 -7.84 -17.16
C GLU A 28 -5.16 -7.06 -16.45
N ILE A 29 -3.97 -6.93 -17.11
CA ILE A 29 -2.79 -6.35 -16.49
C ILE A 29 -2.84 -4.83 -16.56
N PHE A 30 -2.44 -4.20 -15.45
CA PHE A 30 -2.41 -2.76 -15.19
C PHE A 30 -3.80 -2.08 -15.11
N GLU A 31 -3.80 -0.83 -14.73
CA GLU A 31 -4.96 -0.09 -14.23
C GLU A 31 -5.75 0.65 -15.34
N HIS A 32 -5.31 0.64 -16.58
CA HIS A 32 -5.84 1.46 -17.67
C HIS A 32 -7.36 1.39 -17.88
N ARG A 33 -7.99 0.25 -17.59
CA ARG A 33 -9.46 0.10 -17.68
C ARG A 33 -10.18 0.82 -16.55
N VAL A 34 -9.67 0.67 -15.33
CA VAL A 34 -10.19 1.38 -14.16
C VAL A 34 -9.97 2.89 -14.34
N THR A 35 -8.77 3.31 -14.78
CA THR A 35 -8.48 4.72 -15.07
C THR A 35 -9.45 5.31 -16.11
N ALA A 36 -9.74 4.58 -17.18
CA ALA A 36 -10.69 5.04 -18.21
C ALA A 36 -12.14 5.14 -17.68
N TYR A 37 -12.57 4.21 -16.83
CA TYR A 37 -13.85 4.27 -16.16
C TYR A 37 -13.94 5.50 -15.24
N LEU A 38 -12.93 5.73 -14.41
CA LEU A 38 -12.84 6.87 -13.51
C LEU A 38 -12.86 8.21 -14.27
N GLU A 39 -12.12 8.29 -15.37
CA GLU A 39 -12.13 9.47 -16.24
C GLU A 39 -13.52 9.78 -16.77
N ASN A 40 -14.25 8.77 -17.25
CA ASN A 40 -15.62 8.93 -17.70
C ASN A 40 -16.57 9.33 -16.57
N HIS A 41 -16.36 8.76 -15.37
CA HIS A 41 -17.13 9.14 -14.17
C HIS A 41 -16.93 10.61 -13.82
N PHE A 42 -15.69 11.10 -13.72
CA PHE A 42 -15.40 12.51 -13.42
C PHE A 42 -15.87 13.47 -14.53
N ARG A 43 -15.73 13.06 -15.78
CA ARG A 43 -16.28 13.82 -16.91
C ARG A 43 -17.80 13.96 -16.82
N SER A 44 -18.51 12.90 -16.44
CA SER A 44 -19.97 12.92 -16.28
C SER A 44 -20.45 13.82 -15.13
N LEU A 45 -19.61 14.00 -14.10
CA LEU A 45 -19.85 14.93 -13.00
C LEU A 45 -19.53 16.39 -13.36
N GLY A 46 -18.89 16.65 -14.51
CA GLY A 46 -18.49 17.99 -14.95
C GLY A 46 -17.39 18.61 -14.09
N VAL A 47 -16.59 17.83 -13.40
CA VAL A 47 -15.50 18.30 -12.53
C VAL A 47 -14.18 18.37 -13.25
N ARG A 48 -13.28 19.21 -12.76
CA ARG A 48 -11.89 19.24 -13.21
C ARG A 48 -11.17 17.96 -12.75
N TYR A 49 -10.40 17.36 -13.64
CA TYR A 49 -9.55 16.21 -13.34
C TYR A 49 -8.26 16.26 -14.15
N GLN A 50 -7.27 15.49 -13.72
CA GLN A 50 -6.00 15.32 -14.42
C GLN A 50 -5.50 13.88 -14.32
N ARG A 51 -4.78 13.41 -15.36
CA ARG A 51 -4.01 12.17 -15.33
C ARG A 51 -2.54 12.47 -15.03
N GLN A 52 -1.90 11.56 -14.33
CA GLN A 52 -0.48 11.60 -14.02
C GLN A 52 0.12 10.27 -14.48
N THR A 53 0.80 10.27 -15.62
CA THR A 53 1.39 9.05 -16.19
C THR A 53 2.55 8.55 -15.33
N ILE A 54 2.45 7.30 -14.88
CA ILE A 54 3.47 6.58 -14.12
C ILE A 54 4.26 5.66 -15.03
N GLY A 55 3.59 5.02 -15.96
CA GLY A 55 4.17 4.10 -16.93
C GLY A 55 3.19 3.70 -18.02
N PRO A 56 3.57 2.82 -18.94
CA PRO A 56 2.64 2.31 -19.96
C PRO A 56 1.42 1.67 -19.30
N LEU A 57 0.21 2.10 -19.69
CA LEU A 57 -1.09 1.62 -19.17
C LEU A 57 -1.31 1.88 -17.67
N ARG A 58 -0.54 2.77 -17.06
CA ARG A 58 -0.56 3.09 -15.62
C ARG A 58 -0.59 4.59 -15.40
N ASP A 59 -1.76 5.14 -15.13
CA ASP A 59 -1.95 6.56 -14.81
C ASP A 59 -2.68 6.70 -13.47
N ASN A 60 -2.16 7.54 -12.57
CA ASN A 60 -3.03 8.10 -11.55
C ASN A 60 -4.10 8.98 -12.20
N ILE A 61 -5.27 9.07 -11.58
CA ILE A 61 -6.27 10.08 -11.94
C ILE A 61 -6.71 10.84 -10.71
N VAL A 62 -6.73 12.17 -10.79
CA VAL A 62 -7.02 13.06 -9.66
C VAL A 62 -8.11 14.03 -10.07
N ALA A 63 -9.20 14.09 -9.32
CA ALA A 63 -10.34 14.98 -9.54
C ALA A 63 -10.56 15.96 -8.38
N PHE A 64 -11.19 17.10 -8.66
CA PHE A 64 -11.33 18.22 -7.73
C PHE A 64 -12.79 18.69 -7.67
N SER A 65 -13.35 18.91 -6.47
CA SER A 65 -14.74 19.38 -6.33
C SER A 65 -14.90 20.89 -6.50
N ASP A 66 -13.86 21.67 -6.26
CA ASP A 66 -13.80 23.14 -6.45
C ASP A 66 -15.05 23.88 -5.88
N LEU A 67 -15.38 23.71 -4.60
CA LEU A 67 -16.49 24.38 -3.94
C LEU A 67 -16.13 25.82 -3.58
N PRO A 68 -16.96 26.83 -3.91
CA PRO A 68 -16.57 28.26 -3.85
C PRO A 68 -16.34 28.79 -2.42
N ASN A 69 -16.92 28.16 -1.40
CA ASN A 69 -16.86 28.63 -0.01
C ASN A 69 -16.09 27.68 0.92
N ALA A 70 -15.44 26.65 0.36
CA ALA A 70 -14.72 25.69 1.15
C ALA A 70 -13.50 26.35 1.82
N ARG A 71 -13.38 26.12 3.13
CA ARG A 71 -12.25 26.62 3.94
C ARG A 71 -11.15 25.57 4.13
N ARG A 72 -11.45 24.33 3.78
CA ARG A 72 -10.56 23.18 3.95
C ARG A 72 -10.59 22.32 2.69
N THR A 73 -9.53 21.55 2.53
CA THR A 73 -9.41 20.56 1.46
C THR A 73 -9.12 19.19 2.08
N LEU A 74 -9.94 18.21 1.78
CA LEU A 74 -9.78 16.81 2.18
C LEU A 74 -9.36 15.99 0.97
N LEU A 75 -8.22 15.34 1.06
CA LEU A 75 -7.77 14.33 0.10
C LEU A 75 -8.41 12.98 0.45
N LEU A 76 -9.12 12.40 -0.50
CA LEU A 76 -9.57 11.01 -0.50
C LEU A 76 -8.69 10.25 -1.48
N GLU A 77 -7.98 9.25 -1.01
CA GLU A 77 -7.05 8.49 -1.82
C GLU A 77 -7.41 6.99 -1.77
N ALA A 78 -7.36 6.33 -2.95
CA ALA A 78 -7.56 4.89 -3.08
C ALA A 78 -6.79 4.37 -4.29
N HIS A 79 -6.07 3.24 -4.14
CA HIS A 79 -5.36 2.63 -5.26
C HIS A 79 -6.28 1.88 -6.22
N GLN A 80 -5.88 1.84 -7.50
CA GLN A 80 -6.64 1.21 -8.58
C GLN A 80 -6.25 -0.25 -8.80
N ASP A 81 -5.00 -0.60 -8.48
CA ASP A 81 -4.45 -1.92 -8.73
C ASP A 81 -4.93 -2.96 -7.72
N THR A 82 -4.74 -4.20 -8.07
CA THR A 82 -5.04 -5.37 -7.25
C THR A 82 -3.92 -6.39 -7.38
N VAL A 83 -3.74 -7.25 -6.38
CA VAL A 83 -2.84 -8.40 -6.50
C VAL A 83 -3.32 -9.38 -7.59
N PRO A 84 -2.44 -10.29 -8.07
CA PRO A 84 -2.79 -11.32 -9.03
C PRO A 84 -3.92 -12.24 -8.60
N THR A 85 -4.54 -12.88 -9.59
CA THR A 85 -5.72 -13.75 -9.42
C THR A 85 -5.40 -15.24 -9.44
N ASP A 86 -4.11 -15.63 -9.48
CA ASP A 86 -3.68 -17.03 -9.65
C ASP A 86 -4.24 -18.01 -8.59
N ASN A 87 -4.56 -17.52 -7.41
CA ASN A 87 -5.06 -18.33 -6.31
C ASN A 87 -6.60 -18.32 -6.16
N MET A 88 -7.33 -17.62 -7.05
CA MET A 88 -8.77 -17.46 -6.89
C MET A 88 -9.54 -18.74 -7.28
N THR A 89 -10.55 -19.05 -6.46
CA THR A 89 -11.46 -20.19 -6.67
C THR A 89 -12.84 -19.76 -7.16
N ILE A 90 -13.09 -18.43 -7.22
CA ILE A 90 -14.28 -17.80 -7.77
C ILE A 90 -13.92 -17.01 -9.01
N ASP A 91 -14.90 -16.57 -9.78
CA ASP A 91 -14.66 -15.61 -10.88
C ASP A 91 -14.11 -14.29 -10.31
N PRO A 92 -12.84 -13.94 -10.57
CA PRO A 92 -12.21 -12.78 -9.97
C PRO A 92 -12.87 -11.45 -10.34
N PHE A 93 -13.55 -11.37 -11.48
CA PHE A 93 -14.17 -10.15 -12.00
C PHE A 93 -15.67 -10.27 -12.20
N GLY A 94 -16.29 -11.34 -11.72
CA GLY A 94 -17.72 -11.58 -11.82
C GLY A 94 -18.58 -10.62 -11.00
N ALA A 95 -18.01 -9.99 -9.97
CA ALA A 95 -18.66 -9.04 -9.09
C ALA A 95 -20.03 -9.55 -8.56
N ALA A 96 -20.07 -10.83 -8.17
CA ALA A 96 -21.26 -11.49 -7.68
C ALA A 96 -21.72 -10.89 -6.34
N ILE A 97 -23.01 -10.67 -6.19
CA ILE A 97 -23.60 -10.19 -4.93
C ILE A 97 -24.42 -11.32 -4.32
N GLU A 98 -23.98 -11.81 -3.15
CA GLU A 98 -24.64 -12.87 -2.41
C GLU A 98 -24.63 -12.56 -0.91
N HIS A 99 -25.76 -12.78 -0.24
CA HIS A 99 -25.90 -12.60 1.22
C HIS A 99 -25.36 -11.26 1.76
N GLY A 100 -25.60 -10.15 1.03
CA GLY A 100 -25.14 -8.82 1.43
C GLY A 100 -23.64 -8.56 1.25
N LYS A 101 -22.94 -9.41 0.50
CA LYS A 101 -21.52 -9.30 0.18
C LYS A 101 -21.31 -9.19 -1.32
N LEU A 102 -20.28 -8.46 -1.73
CA LEU A 102 -19.83 -8.45 -3.11
C LEU A 102 -18.48 -9.19 -3.19
N TYR A 103 -18.42 -10.18 -4.09
CA TYR A 103 -17.28 -11.06 -4.29
C TYR A 103 -16.48 -10.66 -5.53
N GLY A 104 -15.15 -10.76 -5.44
CA GLY A 104 -14.23 -10.56 -6.55
C GLY A 104 -12.90 -9.98 -6.10
N ARG A 105 -11.86 -10.06 -6.95
CA ARG A 105 -10.55 -9.49 -6.68
C ARG A 105 -10.63 -7.96 -6.61
N GLY A 106 -10.09 -7.40 -5.52
CA GLY A 106 -10.16 -5.98 -5.25
C GLY A 106 -11.47 -5.55 -4.58
N ALA A 107 -12.44 -6.43 -4.32
CA ALA A 107 -13.67 -6.06 -3.65
C ALA A 107 -13.42 -5.49 -2.25
N CYS A 108 -12.53 -6.13 -1.50
CA CYS A 108 -12.07 -5.69 -0.18
C CYS A 108 -10.89 -4.72 -0.29
N ASP A 109 -9.89 -5.07 -1.10
CA ASP A 109 -8.61 -4.37 -1.25
C ASP A 109 -8.44 -3.91 -2.70
N ILE A 110 -8.92 -2.69 -3.03
CA ILE A 110 -9.52 -1.62 -2.20
C ILE A 110 -10.72 -0.95 -2.92
N LYS A 111 -11.30 -1.61 -3.92
CA LYS A 111 -12.40 -1.03 -4.72
C LYS A 111 -13.66 -0.74 -3.88
N GLY A 112 -13.85 -1.44 -2.74
CA GLY A 112 -14.88 -1.13 -1.76
C GLY A 112 -14.72 0.26 -1.16
N GLY A 113 -13.54 0.58 -0.69
CA GLY A 113 -13.18 1.91 -0.20
C GLY A 113 -13.23 2.97 -1.29
N MET A 114 -12.70 2.66 -2.48
CA MET A 114 -12.77 3.55 -3.64
C MET A 114 -14.21 3.88 -4.03
N ALA A 115 -15.11 2.91 -4.05
CA ALA A 115 -16.54 3.13 -4.37
C ALA A 115 -17.22 4.04 -3.35
N ALA A 116 -16.91 3.86 -2.05
CA ALA A 116 -17.41 4.72 -0.99
C ALA A 116 -16.92 6.17 -1.15
N MET A 117 -15.62 6.35 -1.48
CA MET A 117 -15.04 7.67 -1.72
C MET A 117 -15.59 8.34 -2.98
N LEU A 118 -15.77 7.61 -4.09
CA LEU A 118 -16.36 8.12 -5.32
C LEU A 118 -17.83 8.55 -5.13
N ALA A 119 -18.63 7.76 -4.39
CA ALA A 119 -20.00 8.12 -4.08
C ALA A 119 -20.06 9.38 -3.20
N THR A 120 -19.19 9.48 -2.21
CA THR A 120 -19.03 10.69 -1.38
C THR A 120 -18.67 11.90 -2.23
N PHE A 121 -17.65 11.78 -3.07
CA PHE A 121 -17.21 12.84 -3.96
C PHE A 121 -18.34 13.32 -4.89
N ALA A 122 -19.03 12.38 -5.54
CA ALA A 122 -20.14 12.68 -6.44
C ALA A 122 -21.31 13.37 -5.71
N ARG A 123 -21.60 12.93 -4.48
CA ARG A 123 -22.65 13.55 -3.65
C ARG A 123 -22.30 14.99 -3.27
N VAL A 124 -21.07 15.24 -2.81
CA VAL A 124 -20.60 16.61 -2.48
C VAL A 124 -20.66 17.53 -3.68
N VAL A 125 -20.22 17.05 -4.86
CA VAL A 125 -20.28 17.82 -6.13
C VAL A 125 -21.71 18.21 -6.52
N ARG A 126 -22.67 17.31 -6.35
CA ARG A 126 -24.08 17.55 -6.72
C ARG A 126 -24.82 18.41 -5.69
N GLU A 127 -24.67 18.13 -4.41
CA GLU A 127 -25.41 18.80 -3.34
C GLU A 127 -24.80 20.13 -2.92
N LYS A 128 -23.48 20.29 -3.09
CA LYS A 128 -22.71 21.49 -2.72
C LYS A 128 -23.03 21.98 -1.30
N PRO A 129 -22.88 21.15 -0.27
CA PRO A 129 -23.23 21.52 1.09
C PRO A 129 -22.45 22.80 1.52
N PRO A 130 -23.08 23.77 2.19
CA PRO A 130 -22.48 25.09 2.45
C PRO A 130 -21.16 25.05 3.26
N GLN A 131 -20.97 24.01 4.09
CA GLN A 131 -19.81 23.86 4.97
C GLN A 131 -18.86 22.75 4.52
N ALA A 132 -19.13 22.11 3.36
CA ALA A 132 -18.29 21.03 2.89
C ALA A 132 -16.87 21.50 2.56
N ALA A 133 -15.89 20.67 2.89
CA ALA A 133 -14.53 20.82 2.42
C ALA A 133 -14.46 20.64 0.89
N ASN A 134 -13.49 21.27 0.24
CA ASN A 134 -13.07 20.84 -1.07
C ASN A 134 -12.58 19.38 -0.99
N LEU A 135 -12.98 18.57 -1.96
CA LEU A 135 -12.49 17.21 -2.08
C LEU A 135 -11.49 17.11 -3.24
N ILE A 136 -10.37 16.48 -2.95
CA ILE A 136 -9.48 15.93 -3.96
C ILE A 136 -9.68 14.42 -3.92
N MET A 137 -10.15 13.82 -5.03
CA MET A 137 -10.25 12.37 -5.16
C MET A 137 -9.08 11.89 -6.00
N ALA A 138 -8.13 11.23 -5.38
CA ALA A 138 -6.96 10.65 -6.02
C ALA A 138 -7.11 9.14 -6.11
N CYS A 139 -7.03 8.61 -7.34
CA CYS A 139 -6.98 7.18 -7.57
C CYS A 139 -5.59 6.85 -8.10
N THR A 140 -4.75 6.26 -7.25
CA THR A 140 -3.34 5.97 -7.51
C THR A 140 -3.15 4.60 -8.15
N VAL A 141 -1.95 4.31 -8.61
CA VAL A 141 -1.55 3.02 -9.17
C VAL A 141 -0.34 2.47 -8.42
N ASP A 142 -0.13 1.15 -8.48
CA ASP A 142 1.08 0.48 -7.98
C ASP A 142 1.26 0.50 -6.45
N GLU A 143 0.19 0.56 -5.70
CA GLU A 143 0.25 0.43 -4.24
C GLU A 143 0.77 -0.96 -3.85
N GLU A 144 0.22 -2.00 -4.46
CA GLU A 144 0.47 -3.42 -4.17
C GLU A 144 1.92 -3.87 -4.44
N HIS A 145 2.74 -3.00 -5.08
CA HIS A 145 4.11 -3.40 -5.43
C HIS A 145 5.18 -2.38 -5.00
N THR A 146 5.17 -1.15 -5.54
CA THR A 146 6.29 -0.20 -5.33
C THR A 146 5.88 1.19 -4.85
N PHE A 147 4.59 1.48 -4.65
CA PHE A 147 4.08 2.78 -4.22
C PHE A 147 4.41 3.93 -5.18
N LEU A 148 4.67 3.66 -6.46
CA LEU A 148 5.04 4.71 -7.43
C LEU A 148 3.92 5.73 -7.64
N GLY A 149 2.66 5.29 -7.59
CA GLY A 149 1.50 6.15 -7.78
C GLY A 149 1.44 7.26 -6.73
N VAL A 150 1.46 6.91 -5.46
CA VAL A 150 1.39 7.90 -4.37
C VAL A 150 2.64 8.78 -4.31
N GLN A 151 3.84 8.22 -4.60
CA GLN A 151 5.06 9.01 -4.68
C GLN A 151 4.95 10.10 -5.76
N ARG A 152 4.38 9.78 -6.92
CA ARG A 152 4.12 10.75 -7.99
C ARG A 152 3.02 11.73 -7.59
N LEU A 153 1.98 11.25 -6.90
CA LEU A 153 0.89 12.08 -6.42
C LEU A 153 1.40 13.25 -5.57
N VAL A 154 2.21 12.97 -4.56
CA VAL A 154 2.75 14.00 -3.64
C VAL A 154 3.76 14.95 -4.31
N GLN A 155 4.42 14.52 -5.39
CA GLN A 155 5.35 15.38 -6.15
C GLN A 155 4.64 16.42 -7.01
N HIS A 156 3.35 16.28 -7.31
CA HIS A 156 2.61 17.18 -8.22
C HIS A 156 2.11 18.48 -7.58
N GLY A 157 2.39 18.70 -6.30
CA GLY A 157 2.28 20.04 -5.68
C GLY A 157 0.87 20.52 -5.38
N PHE A 158 -0.15 19.65 -5.28
CA PHE A 158 -1.41 20.04 -4.67
C PHE A 158 -1.31 19.98 -3.14
N THR A 159 -2.10 20.81 -2.48
CA THR A 159 -2.15 20.88 -1.02
C THR A 159 -3.51 20.40 -0.52
N ALA A 160 -3.50 19.68 0.59
CA ALA A 160 -4.71 19.31 1.34
C ALA A 160 -4.43 19.50 2.83
N ASP A 161 -5.47 19.82 3.60
CA ASP A 161 -5.34 20.01 5.04
C ASP A 161 -5.32 18.67 5.77
N SER A 162 -5.88 17.64 5.16
CA SER A 162 -5.89 16.27 5.67
C SER A 162 -6.18 15.26 4.56
N ALA A 163 -5.87 13.98 4.83
CA ALA A 163 -6.08 12.88 3.90
C ALA A 163 -6.71 11.67 4.59
N VAL A 164 -7.62 11.01 3.89
CA VAL A 164 -8.10 9.66 4.21
C VAL A 164 -7.66 8.73 3.08
N VAL A 165 -6.92 7.70 3.43
CA VAL A 165 -6.47 6.65 2.52
C VAL A 165 -7.33 5.42 2.74
N ALA A 166 -7.85 4.87 1.65
CA ALA A 166 -8.71 3.71 1.71
C ALA A 166 -7.92 2.43 1.96
N GLU A 167 -8.32 1.66 2.97
CA GLU A 167 -7.87 0.29 3.22
C GLU A 167 -8.96 -0.47 4.01
N PRO A 168 -8.96 -1.82 4.01
CA PRO A 168 -9.95 -2.60 4.73
C PRO A 168 -9.68 -2.57 6.25
N THR A 169 -10.30 -1.64 6.94
CA THR A 169 -10.13 -1.39 8.38
C THR A 169 -11.36 -1.72 9.23
N GLN A 170 -12.40 -2.36 8.65
CA GLN A 170 -13.68 -2.62 9.34
C GLN A 170 -14.30 -1.33 9.90
N LEU A 171 -14.15 -0.21 9.16
CA LEU A 171 -14.60 1.14 9.56
C LEU A 171 -13.94 1.67 10.83
N GLN A 172 -12.77 1.14 11.22
CA GLN A 172 -11.94 1.68 12.29
C GLN A 172 -10.95 2.71 11.72
N ILE A 173 -10.51 3.63 12.56
CA ILE A 173 -9.47 4.62 12.20
C ILE A 173 -8.10 4.00 12.46
N VAL A 174 -7.29 3.87 11.42
CA VAL A 174 -5.87 3.51 11.57
C VAL A 174 -5.05 4.78 11.43
N ASN A 175 -4.37 5.20 12.49
CA ASN A 175 -3.54 6.39 12.55
C ASN A 175 -2.05 6.09 12.73
N ALA A 176 -1.68 4.82 12.77
CA ALA A 176 -0.30 4.38 12.83
C ALA A 176 -0.12 3.05 12.09
N HIS A 177 0.96 2.93 11.30
CA HIS A 177 1.35 1.67 10.68
C HIS A 177 2.85 1.58 10.45
N LYS A 178 3.36 0.34 10.30
CA LYS A 178 4.78 0.15 9.99
C LYS A 178 5.09 0.59 8.57
N GLY A 179 6.29 1.15 8.39
CA GLY A 179 6.88 1.34 7.08
C GLY A 179 7.48 0.06 6.52
N VAL A 180 7.88 0.10 5.27
CA VAL A 180 8.53 -1.01 4.57
C VAL A 180 9.76 -0.54 3.81
N CYS A 181 10.82 -1.35 3.86
CA CYS A 181 12.02 -1.16 3.05
C CYS A 181 12.49 -2.52 2.54
N ARG A 182 12.66 -2.64 1.21
CA ARG A 182 13.14 -3.86 0.56
C ARG A 182 14.38 -3.59 -0.26
N TRP A 183 15.37 -4.45 -0.12
CA TRP A 183 16.63 -4.37 -0.88
C TRP A 183 17.26 -5.74 -1.06
N PHE A 184 18.29 -5.80 -1.87
CA PHE A 184 19.09 -7.00 -2.06
C PHE A 184 20.39 -6.94 -1.28
N LEU A 185 20.84 -8.09 -0.75
CA LEU A 185 22.19 -8.30 -0.30
C LEU A 185 22.80 -9.40 -1.17
N SER A 186 24.02 -9.17 -1.66
CA SER A 186 24.72 -10.07 -2.57
C SER A 186 26.11 -10.41 -2.05
N THR A 187 26.51 -11.67 -2.26
CA THR A 187 27.88 -12.15 -2.06
C THR A 187 28.50 -12.53 -3.40
N SER A 188 29.79 -12.29 -3.52
CA SER A 188 30.60 -12.71 -4.67
C SER A 188 31.54 -13.85 -4.26
N GLY A 189 31.87 -14.70 -5.21
CA GLY A 189 32.76 -15.81 -5.03
C GLY A 189 33.68 -15.98 -6.25
N ARG A 190 34.18 -17.19 -6.44
CA ARG A 190 34.98 -17.57 -7.62
C ARG A 190 34.56 -18.96 -8.07
N ALA A 191 34.04 -19.04 -9.30
CA ALA A 191 33.61 -20.29 -9.89
C ALA A 191 34.81 -21.23 -10.18
N CYS A 192 34.61 -22.51 -9.99
CA CYS A 192 35.46 -23.58 -10.44
C CYS A 192 34.67 -24.88 -10.56
N HIS A 193 35.30 -25.92 -11.11
CA HIS A 193 34.68 -27.23 -11.16
C HIS A 193 34.51 -27.82 -9.74
N SER A 194 33.35 -28.38 -9.43
CA SER A 194 33.02 -28.86 -8.08
C SER A 194 33.91 -29.99 -7.56
N SER A 195 34.64 -30.69 -8.44
CA SER A 195 35.64 -31.70 -8.05
C SER A 195 36.92 -31.11 -7.44
N ARG A 196 37.11 -29.77 -7.53
CA ARG A 196 38.27 -29.05 -6.95
C ARG A 196 37.78 -27.77 -6.28
N PRO A 197 36.92 -27.87 -5.26
CA PRO A 197 36.28 -26.71 -4.65
C PRO A 197 37.27 -25.74 -3.98
N GLU A 198 38.49 -26.22 -3.64
CA GLU A 198 39.59 -25.43 -3.08
C GLU A 198 40.12 -24.38 -4.05
N GLN A 199 39.88 -24.53 -5.35
CA GLN A 199 40.28 -23.56 -6.39
C GLN A 199 39.25 -22.42 -6.55
N GLY A 200 38.10 -22.56 -5.94
CA GLY A 200 37.01 -21.59 -5.98
C GLY A 200 36.81 -20.84 -4.66
N LEU A 201 35.76 -20.05 -4.62
CA LEU A 201 35.19 -19.45 -3.40
C LEU A 201 33.66 -19.51 -3.51
N ASN A 202 33.03 -20.31 -2.66
CA ASN A 202 31.62 -20.59 -2.74
C ASN A 202 30.79 -19.44 -2.18
N ALA A 203 30.12 -18.68 -3.03
CA ALA A 203 29.28 -17.54 -2.65
C ALA A 203 28.08 -17.95 -1.80
N ILE A 204 27.52 -19.16 -1.98
CA ILE A 204 26.41 -19.66 -1.15
C ILE A 204 26.89 -19.90 0.28
N TYR A 205 28.09 -20.45 0.49
CA TYR A 205 28.64 -20.67 1.84
C TYR A 205 28.93 -19.33 2.54
N GLN A 206 29.35 -18.31 1.79
CA GLN A 206 29.52 -16.95 2.35
C GLN A 206 28.16 -16.38 2.77
N MET A 207 27.13 -16.52 1.92
CA MET A 207 25.77 -16.07 2.23
C MET A 207 25.19 -16.79 3.45
N ALA A 208 25.44 -18.09 3.61
CA ALA A 208 24.96 -18.84 4.78
C ALA A 208 25.47 -18.27 6.11
N ARG A 209 26.74 -17.81 6.15
CA ARG A 209 27.30 -17.13 7.32
C ARG A 209 26.62 -15.78 7.57
N LEU A 210 26.37 -15.01 6.51
CA LEU A 210 25.67 -13.73 6.61
C LEU A 210 24.22 -13.91 7.06
N LEU A 211 23.51 -14.94 6.61
CA LEU A 211 22.13 -15.24 7.03
C LEU A 211 22.02 -15.45 8.54
N THR A 212 22.97 -16.16 9.16
CA THR A 212 23.03 -16.29 10.63
C THR A 212 23.20 -14.94 11.31
N GLY A 213 24.05 -14.07 10.76
CA GLY A 213 24.22 -12.70 11.27
C GLY A 213 22.98 -11.82 11.08
N ILE A 214 22.27 -12.00 9.95
CA ILE A 214 21.02 -11.30 9.68
C ILE A 214 19.92 -11.72 10.66
N GLU A 215 19.82 -13.01 11.00
CA GLU A 215 18.89 -13.50 12.02
C GLU A 215 19.18 -12.88 13.39
N GLN A 216 20.45 -12.84 13.79
CA GLN A 216 20.89 -12.20 15.04
C GLN A 216 20.59 -10.68 15.04
N TYR A 217 20.79 -10.01 13.91
CA TYR A 217 20.41 -8.60 13.76
C TYR A 217 18.90 -8.40 13.91
N GLY A 218 18.09 -9.26 13.29
CA GLY A 218 16.62 -9.24 13.43
C GLY A 218 16.16 -9.44 14.88
N GLU A 219 16.87 -10.29 15.66
CA GLU A 219 16.61 -10.42 17.09
C GLU A 219 17.03 -9.18 17.89
N ALA A 220 18.17 -8.56 17.54
CA ALA A 220 18.59 -7.32 18.16
C ALA A 220 17.60 -6.19 17.92
N LEU A 221 17.02 -6.09 16.72
CA LEU A 221 15.95 -5.14 16.41
C LEU A 221 14.73 -5.36 17.29
N ARG A 222 14.29 -6.62 17.48
CA ARG A 222 13.12 -6.95 18.31
C ARG A 222 13.32 -6.60 19.78
N ARG A 223 14.57 -6.66 20.27
CA ARG A 223 14.94 -6.31 21.66
C ARG A 223 15.29 -4.83 21.84
N GLY A 224 15.44 -4.11 20.74
CA GLY A 224 15.82 -2.70 20.71
C GLY A 224 14.65 -1.75 20.93
N ARG A 225 14.63 -0.69 20.13
CA ARG A 225 13.56 0.31 20.16
C ARG A 225 12.22 -0.33 19.82
N THR A 226 11.21 -0.03 20.62
CA THR A 226 9.83 -0.51 20.45
C THR A 226 8.89 0.69 20.39
N ASP A 227 8.01 0.71 19.41
CA ASP A 227 6.89 1.65 19.35
C ASP A 227 5.75 1.17 20.24
N ALA A 228 5.05 2.10 20.91
CA ALA A 228 3.98 1.76 21.86
C ALA A 228 2.76 1.10 21.20
N LEU A 229 2.46 1.45 19.94
CA LEU A 229 1.31 0.94 19.18
C LEU A 229 1.69 -0.23 18.27
N LEU A 230 2.88 -0.15 17.64
CA LEU A 230 3.29 -1.04 16.56
C LEU A 230 4.26 -2.14 16.99
N GLY A 231 4.73 -2.07 18.26
CA GLY A 231 5.78 -2.98 18.73
C GLY A 231 7.15 -2.71 18.08
N PRO A 232 8.06 -3.68 18.07
CA PRO A 232 9.39 -3.51 17.52
C PRO A 232 9.41 -3.53 16.01
N ALA A 233 10.47 -2.97 15.46
CA ALA A 233 10.82 -3.15 14.06
C ALA A 233 11.18 -4.63 13.76
N THR A 234 10.98 -5.08 12.52
CA THR A 234 11.25 -6.47 12.12
C THR A 234 12.03 -6.57 10.82
N LEU A 235 12.73 -7.68 10.64
CA LEU A 235 13.46 -7.99 9.42
C LEU A 235 13.25 -9.47 9.07
N SER A 236 13.05 -9.74 7.77
CA SER A 236 12.93 -11.09 7.24
C SER A 236 13.68 -11.21 5.91
N VAL A 237 14.21 -12.39 5.62
CA VAL A 237 14.71 -12.74 4.29
C VAL A 237 13.63 -13.58 3.60
N GLY A 238 13.05 -13.02 2.54
CA GLY A 238 11.94 -13.66 1.83
C GLY A 238 12.38 -14.55 0.66
N ARG A 239 13.57 -14.28 0.08
CA ARG A 239 14.06 -14.97 -1.12
C ARG A 239 15.56 -15.12 -1.12
N ILE A 240 16.04 -16.24 -1.65
CA ILE A 240 17.46 -16.53 -1.88
C ILE A 240 17.65 -17.16 -3.25
N GLU A 241 18.68 -16.68 -3.97
CA GLU A 241 19.09 -17.19 -5.28
C GLU A 241 20.60 -17.33 -5.32
N GLY A 242 21.11 -18.47 -5.84
CA GLY A 242 22.56 -18.65 -5.97
C GLY A 242 22.93 -19.91 -6.73
N GLY A 243 24.06 -19.83 -7.44
CA GLY A 243 24.57 -20.91 -8.28
C GLY A 243 23.83 -21.06 -9.60
N SER A 244 24.43 -21.82 -10.50
CA SER A 244 23.89 -22.12 -11.85
C SER A 244 23.81 -23.64 -12.13
N SER A 245 24.65 -24.44 -11.47
CA SER A 245 24.74 -25.88 -11.69
C SER A 245 25.38 -26.57 -10.49
N ALA A 246 24.96 -27.81 -10.19
CA ALA A 246 25.51 -28.58 -9.08
C ALA A 246 26.98 -28.94 -9.22
N ASN A 247 27.54 -28.98 -10.45
CA ASN A 247 28.93 -29.29 -10.70
C ASN A 247 29.85 -28.05 -10.83
N THR A 248 29.35 -26.88 -10.43
CA THR A 248 30.10 -25.60 -10.44
C THR A 248 30.02 -24.94 -9.07
N VAL A 249 31.17 -24.59 -8.49
CA VAL A 249 31.22 -23.76 -7.28
C VAL A 249 30.60 -22.38 -7.59
N PRO A 250 29.58 -21.93 -6.83
CA PRO A 250 28.88 -20.69 -7.14
C PRO A 250 29.75 -19.45 -6.92
N ASP A 251 29.78 -18.53 -7.89
CA ASP A 251 30.44 -17.25 -7.80
C ASP A 251 29.52 -16.10 -7.40
N ARG A 252 28.22 -16.35 -7.25
CA ARG A 252 27.23 -15.36 -6.83
C ARG A 252 26.13 -15.99 -6.01
N CYS A 253 25.70 -15.28 -4.97
CA CYS A 253 24.46 -15.54 -4.25
C CYS A 253 23.81 -14.21 -3.86
N ARG A 254 22.48 -14.13 -3.90
CA ARG A 254 21.72 -12.94 -3.59
C ARG A 254 20.51 -13.32 -2.74
N ILE A 255 20.21 -12.47 -1.77
CA ILE A 255 18.97 -12.55 -0.97
C ILE A 255 18.18 -11.26 -1.11
N GLU A 256 16.87 -11.37 -0.87
CA GLU A 256 15.96 -10.25 -0.80
C GLU A 256 15.44 -10.10 0.63
N ILE A 257 15.56 -8.88 1.15
CA ILE A 257 15.28 -8.54 2.54
C ILE A 257 14.04 -7.63 2.60
N ASP A 258 13.09 -7.95 3.49
CA ASP A 258 11.96 -7.12 3.88
C ASP A 258 12.19 -6.61 5.32
N ARG A 259 12.26 -5.30 5.48
CA ARG A 259 12.41 -4.61 6.75
C ARG A 259 11.15 -3.82 7.05
N ARG A 260 10.51 -4.08 8.20
CA ARG A 260 9.39 -3.29 8.69
C ARG A 260 9.90 -2.24 9.66
N LEU A 261 9.65 -0.98 9.32
CA LEU A 261 10.12 0.20 10.04
C LEU A 261 9.05 0.66 11.05
N ILE A 262 9.49 1.26 12.15
CA ILE A 262 8.60 1.95 13.09
C ILE A 262 8.78 3.47 12.97
N PRO A 263 7.81 4.30 13.42
CA PRO A 263 7.90 5.75 13.31
C PRO A 263 9.23 6.30 13.82
N GLY A 264 9.84 7.21 13.05
CA GLY A 264 11.16 7.79 13.32
C GLY A 264 12.37 6.98 12.85
N GLU A 265 12.17 5.82 12.19
CA GLU A 265 13.24 5.15 11.44
C GLU A 265 13.28 5.63 9.99
N ASN A 266 14.49 5.74 9.43
CA ASN A 266 14.70 6.15 8.05
C ASN A 266 14.92 4.92 7.15
N ALA A 267 14.07 4.76 6.15
CA ALA A 267 14.14 3.65 5.20
C ALA A 267 15.48 3.58 4.44
N LEU A 268 16.10 4.72 4.14
CA LEU A 268 17.39 4.78 3.42
C LEU A 268 18.57 4.33 4.28
N GLU A 269 18.46 4.39 5.60
CA GLU A 269 19.52 3.98 6.52
C GLU A 269 19.49 2.48 6.81
N ALA A 270 18.34 1.83 6.67
CA ALA A 270 18.16 0.42 7.03
C ALA A 270 19.16 -0.56 6.33
N PRO A 271 19.43 -0.46 5.02
CA PRO A 271 20.45 -1.30 4.38
C PRO A 271 21.87 -1.03 4.89
N ARG A 272 22.19 0.24 5.17
CA ARG A 272 23.50 0.65 5.68
C ARG A 272 23.74 0.13 7.09
N ASP A 273 22.73 0.22 7.95
CA ASP A 273 22.81 -0.27 9.33
C ASP A 273 23.04 -1.77 9.37
N LEU A 274 22.31 -2.53 8.55
CA LEU A 274 22.54 -3.96 8.40
C LEU A 274 23.95 -4.24 7.88
N LEU A 275 24.41 -3.54 6.84
CA LEU A 275 25.73 -3.72 6.27
C LEU A 275 26.83 -3.50 7.32
N LEU A 276 26.75 -2.42 8.09
CA LEU A 276 27.71 -2.10 9.15
C LEU A 276 27.70 -3.16 10.26
N TYR A 277 26.50 -3.63 10.65
CA TYR A 277 26.37 -4.71 11.62
C TYR A 277 27.06 -6.00 11.14
N LEU A 278 26.80 -6.41 9.89
CA LEU A 278 27.39 -7.62 9.33
C LEU A 278 28.91 -7.52 9.17
N GLN A 279 29.42 -6.39 8.71
CA GLN A 279 30.88 -6.14 8.61
C GLN A 279 31.59 -6.26 9.95
N LYS A 280 30.92 -5.85 11.03
CA LYS A 280 31.49 -5.90 12.39
C LYS A 280 31.41 -7.30 13.02
N ASN A 281 30.35 -8.07 12.74
CA ASN A 281 29.99 -9.24 13.53
C ASN A 281 30.12 -10.57 12.78
N VAL A 282 30.29 -10.55 11.44
CA VAL A 282 30.33 -11.77 10.63
C VAL A 282 31.60 -11.84 9.80
N ALA A 283 32.38 -12.88 10.01
CA ALA A 283 33.57 -13.13 9.20
C ALA A 283 33.20 -13.85 7.90
N VAL A 284 33.51 -13.23 6.78
CA VAL A 284 33.36 -13.82 5.43
C VAL A 284 34.62 -13.57 4.61
N ASP A 285 34.92 -14.49 3.70
CA ASP A 285 36.14 -14.47 2.90
C ASP A 285 35.98 -13.74 1.55
N SER A 286 34.78 -13.15 1.32
CA SER A 286 34.45 -12.46 0.08
C SER A 286 33.73 -11.13 0.32
N PRO A 287 33.82 -10.21 -0.66
CA PRO A 287 33.02 -9.00 -0.63
C PRO A 287 31.53 -9.31 -0.64
N PHE A 288 30.77 -8.51 0.12
CA PHE A 288 29.31 -8.47 0.08
C PHE A 288 28.83 -7.03 0.10
N ALA A 289 27.63 -6.79 -0.46
CA ALA A 289 27.08 -5.46 -0.55
C ALA A 289 25.54 -5.50 -0.49
N CYS A 290 24.97 -4.46 0.10
CA CYS A 290 23.55 -4.14 -0.03
C CYS A 290 23.33 -3.25 -1.26
N SER A 291 22.23 -3.47 -1.98
CA SER A 291 21.75 -2.52 -2.97
C SER A 291 21.08 -1.32 -2.30
N GLU A 292 20.83 -0.25 -3.06
CA GLU A 292 19.81 0.73 -2.69
C GLU A 292 18.44 0.03 -2.56
N PRO A 293 17.57 0.53 -1.70
CA PRO A 293 16.20 0.02 -1.62
C PRO A 293 15.47 0.16 -2.97
N TRP A 294 14.94 -0.95 -3.46
CA TRP A 294 14.07 -0.92 -4.64
C TRP A 294 12.60 -0.60 -4.27
N LEU A 295 12.25 -0.76 -3.00
CA LEU A 295 10.96 -0.36 -2.43
C LEU A 295 11.20 0.28 -1.07
N ARG A 296 10.53 1.42 -0.87
CA ARG A 296 10.50 2.12 0.42
C ARG A 296 9.19 2.85 0.63
N SER A 297 8.64 2.72 1.82
CA SER A 297 7.55 3.54 2.33
C SER A 297 7.82 3.83 3.80
N PRO A 298 7.69 5.09 4.28
CA PRO A 298 7.91 5.42 5.67
C PRO A 298 6.86 4.78 6.58
N ALA A 299 7.08 4.78 7.88
CA ALA A 299 6.04 4.44 8.84
C ALA A 299 5.10 5.64 9.05
N LEU A 300 3.82 5.36 9.29
CA LEU A 300 2.84 6.36 9.72
C LEU A 300 2.84 6.43 11.26
N GLY A 301 2.96 7.65 11.80
CA GLY A 301 2.79 7.93 13.23
C GLY A 301 1.56 8.80 13.50
N PRO A 302 1.02 8.75 14.74
CA PRO A 302 -0.24 9.42 15.07
C PRO A 302 -0.12 10.94 15.31
N GLU A 303 1.09 11.49 15.37
CA GLU A 303 1.37 12.80 15.96
C GLU A 303 0.71 13.97 15.25
N LYS A 304 0.47 13.86 13.94
CA LYS A 304 -0.07 14.96 13.13
C LYS A 304 -1.55 14.80 12.79
N SER A 305 -2.17 13.68 13.12
CA SER A 305 -3.54 13.34 12.66
C SER A 305 -4.63 13.52 13.72
N SER A 306 -4.35 14.07 14.90
CA SER A 306 -5.29 14.13 16.04
C SER A 306 -6.61 14.86 15.71
N GLU A 307 -6.56 15.97 14.99
CA GLU A 307 -7.77 16.70 14.55
C GLU A 307 -8.60 15.88 13.58
N LEU A 308 -7.96 15.27 12.56
CA LEU A 308 -8.62 14.41 11.60
C LEU A 308 -9.24 13.18 12.28
N VAL A 309 -8.53 12.56 13.23
CA VAL A 309 -9.04 11.43 14.03
C VAL A 309 -10.30 11.83 14.82
N ALA A 310 -10.29 12.99 15.46
CA ALA A 310 -11.45 13.46 16.23
C ALA A 310 -12.68 13.70 15.32
N ARG A 311 -12.48 14.33 14.15
CA ARG A 311 -13.56 14.61 13.17
C ARG A 311 -14.09 13.33 12.54
N LEU A 312 -13.21 12.43 12.08
CA LEU A 312 -13.59 11.14 11.52
C LEU A 312 -14.28 10.27 12.59
N GLY A 313 -13.77 10.26 13.82
CA GLY A 313 -14.39 9.58 14.95
C GLY A 313 -15.82 10.06 15.20
N SER A 314 -16.05 11.37 15.22
CA SER A 314 -17.40 11.94 15.34
C SER A 314 -18.32 11.53 14.19
N ALA A 315 -17.81 11.47 12.96
CA ALA A 315 -18.58 11.01 11.81
C ALA A 315 -18.92 9.51 11.90
N ILE A 316 -18.00 8.67 12.39
CA ILE A 316 -18.24 7.24 12.65
C ILE A 316 -19.29 7.06 13.75
N ASP A 317 -19.14 7.78 14.87
CA ASP A 317 -20.08 7.70 16.00
C ASP A 317 -21.52 8.05 15.59
N ALA A 318 -21.69 9.02 14.70
CA ALA A 318 -23.00 9.41 14.17
C ALA A 318 -23.65 8.33 13.28
N VAL A 319 -22.89 7.37 12.73
CA VAL A 319 -23.40 6.31 11.85
C VAL A 319 -23.40 4.95 12.55
N LYS A 320 -22.35 4.65 13.32
CA LYS A 320 -22.12 3.33 13.94
C LYS A 320 -22.29 3.34 15.47
N GLY A 321 -22.42 4.50 16.09
CA GLY A 321 -22.57 4.66 17.55
C GLY A 321 -21.25 4.74 18.31
N THR A 322 -20.17 4.19 17.81
CA THR A 322 -18.83 4.25 18.45
C THR A 322 -17.74 4.06 17.41
N HIS A 323 -16.58 4.68 17.63
CA HIS A 323 -15.38 4.48 16.81
C HIS A 323 -14.26 3.85 17.63
N GLN A 324 -13.29 3.28 16.90
CA GLN A 324 -12.03 2.79 17.46
C GLN A 324 -10.87 3.37 16.67
N VAL A 325 -9.77 3.67 17.39
CA VAL A 325 -8.49 4.07 16.79
C VAL A 325 -7.50 2.96 17.02
N THR A 326 -6.84 2.51 15.97
CA THR A 326 -5.95 1.34 16.01
C THR A 326 -4.68 1.56 15.19
N ALA A 327 -3.77 0.61 15.26
CA ALA A 327 -2.54 0.56 14.50
C ALA A 327 -2.40 -0.79 13.79
N VAL A 328 -1.74 -0.80 12.62
CA VAL A 328 -1.58 -2.02 11.82
C VAL A 328 -0.11 -2.29 11.45
N PRO A 329 0.28 -3.56 11.27
CA PRO A 329 1.67 -3.92 11.00
C PRO A 329 2.10 -3.81 9.52
N TYR A 330 1.18 -3.56 8.59
CA TYR A 330 1.45 -3.38 7.16
C TYR A 330 1.59 -1.89 6.80
N GLY A 331 2.15 -1.58 5.64
CA GLY A 331 2.29 -0.22 5.12
C GLY A 331 1.16 0.11 4.16
N THR A 332 0.86 1.40 3.98
CA THR A 332 -0.12 1.94 3.03
C THR A 332 0.37 3.24 2.42
N ASP A 333 -0.34 3.78 1.44
CA ASP A 333 -0.06 5.08 0.82
C ASP A 333 -0.13 6.27 1.81
N ALA A 334 -0.81 6.11 2.96
CA ALA A 334 -0.99 7.16 3.96
C ALA A 334 0.33 7.69 4.53
N SER A 335 1.34 6.85 4.69
CA SER A 335 2.63 7.29 5.22
C SER A 335 3.41 8.20 4.26
N THR A 336 3.33 7.94 2.96
CA THR A 336 3.95 8.79 1.92
C THR A 336 3.25 10.15 1.85
N ILE A 337 1.94 10.17 1.99
CA ILE A 337 1.14 11.41 2.06
C ILE A 337 1.48 12.19 3.35
N ALA A 338 1.60 11.50 4.48
CA ALA A 338 1.97 12.13 5.75
C ALA A 338 3.42 12.65 5.76
N GLU A 339 4.36 11.95 5.11
CA GLU A 339 5.75 12.41 4.92
C GLU A 339 5.80 13.70 4.10
N ALA A 340 4.92 13.87 3.11
CA ALA A 340 4.76 15.08 2.32
C ALA A 340 4.11 16.25 3.10
N GLY A 341 3.76 16.05 4.37
CA GLY A 341 3.25 17.10 5.26
C GLY A 341 1.74 17.18 5.37
N ILE A 342 0.98 16.27 4.76
CA ILE A 342 -0.48 16.22 4.83
C ILE A 342 -0.88 15.21 5.91
N PRO A 343 -1.51 15.64 7.04
CA PRO A 343 -2.01 14.70 8.07
C PRO A 343 -2.91 13.63 7.46
N ALA A 344 -2.58 12.36 7.67
CA ALA A 344 -3.28 11.25 7.03
C ALA A 344 -3.72 10.20 8.05
N VAL A 345 -4.85 9.55 7.76
CA VAL A 345 -5.33 8.33 8.41
C VAL A 345 -5.76 7.32 7.36
N VAL A 346 -5.84 6.06 7.77
CA VAL A 346 -6.36 4.98 6.93
C VAL A 346 -7.75 4.60 7.42
N PHE A 347 -8.70 4.42 6.48
CA PHE A 347 -10.09 4.11 6.82
C PHE A 347 -10.82 3.51 5.62
N GLY A 348 -11.58 2.44 5.84
CA GLY A 348 -12.49 1.90 4.84
C GLY A 348 -13.23 0.65 5.29
N PRO A 349 -14.13 0.16 4.41
CA PRO A 349 -14.92 -1.05 4.64
C PRO A 349 -14.09 -2.31 4.42
N GLY A 350 -14.55 -3.41 5.00
CA GLY A 350 -13.93 -4.72 4.83
C GLY A 350 -12.86 -5.05 5.88
N ASP A 351 -12.51 -6.31 5.93
CA ASP A 351 -11.49 -6.86 6.83
C ASP A 351 -10.27 -7.27 6.02
N ILE A 352 -9.09 -6.78 6.40
CA ILE A 352 -7.81 -7.12 5.76
C ILE A 352 -7.57 -8.64 5.67
N ALA A 353 -8.15 -9.42 6.57
CA ALA A 353 -8.10 -10.88 6.51
C ALA A 353 -8.83 -11.47 5.28
N ARG A 354 -9.61 -10.68 4.54
CA ARG A 354 -10.25 -11.05 3.28
C ARG A 354 -9.50 -10.58 2.06
N ALA A 355 -8.60 -9.61 2.21
CA ALA A 355 -7.69 -9.20 1.14
C ALA A 355 -6.81 -10.36 0.69
N HIS A 356 -6.47 -10.42 -0.60
CA HIS A 356 -5.57 -11.40 -1.21
C HIS A 356 -6.00 -12.87 -1.07
N THR A 357 -7.23 -13.14 -0.59
CA THR A 357 -7.77 -14.51 -0.45
C THR A 357 -8.28 -15.07 -1.78
N CYS A 358 -8.54 -16.37 -1.81
CA CYS A 358 -9.06 -17.07 -3.00
C CYS A 358 -10.54 -16.79 -3.28
N ASP A 359 -11.24 -16.21 -2.32
CA ASP A 359 -12.67 -15.92 -2.33
C ASP A 359 -12.96 -14.51 -1.79
N GLU A 360 -12.12 -13.55 -2.10
CA GLU A 360 -12.19 -12.16 -1.61
C GLU A 360 -13.59 -11.55 -1.73
N TRP A 361 -14.03 -10.85 -0.68
CA TRP A 361 -15.32 -10.18 -0.63
C TRP A 361 -15.34 -9.00 0.36
N VAL A 362 -16.31 -8.10 0.19
CA VAL A 362 -16.57 -6.98 1.12
C VAL A 362 -18.06 -6.94 1.50
N PRO A 363 -18.42 -6.60 2.78
CA PRO A 363 -19.81 -6.40 3.18
C PRO A 363 -20.36 -5.12 2.58
N LEU A 364 -21.51 -5.18 1.93
CA LEU A 364 -22.12 -4.01 1.28
C LEU A 364 -22.61 -2.96 2.26
N ASP A 365 -23.07 -3.36 3.44
CA ASP A 365 -23.47 -2.45 4.51
C ASP A 365 -22.30 -1.62 5.04
N GLU A 366 -21.10 -2.18 5.10
CA GLU A 366 -19.90 -1.42 5.46
C GLU A 366 -19.49 -0.43 4.35
N VAL A 367 -19.62 -0.80 3.08
CA VAL A 367 -19.33 0.09 1.94
C VAL A 367 -20.30 1.29 1.94
N GLU A 368 -21.59 1.04 2.21
CA GLU A 368 -22.62 2.07 2.35
C GLU A 368 -22.35 2.97 3.56
N ALA A 369 -22.04 2.37 4.71
CA ALA A 369 -21.69 3.11 5.92
C ALA A 369 -20.43 3.96 5.73
N ALA A 370 -19.40 3.44 5.06
CA ALA A 370 -18.18 4.18 4.74
C ALA A 370 -18.48 5.44 3.92
N SER A 371 -19.34 5.34 2.89
CA SER A 371 -19.74 6.49 2.09
C SER A 371 -20.45 7.56 2.92
N GLU A 372 -21.37 7.17 3.80
CA GLU A 372 -22.09 8.12 4.68
C GLU A 372 -21.14 8.77 5.71
N ILE A 373 -20.20 7.99 6.29
CA ILE A 373 -19.19 8.48 7.23
C ILE A 373 -18.29 9.53 6.55
N LEU A 374 -17.76 9.20 5.37
CA LEU A 374 -16.91 10.12 4.61
C LEU A 374 -17.65 11.38 4.17
N TYR A 375 -18.93 11.27 3.82
CA TYR A 375 -19.76 12.44 3.51
C TYR A 375 -19.94 13.35 4.74
N ARG A 376 -20.20 12.78 5.92
CA ARG A 376 -20.27 13.55 7.18
C ARG A 376 -18.95 14.19 7.53
N LEU A 377 -17.83 13.48 7.34
CA LEU A 377 -16.49 14.06 7.52
C LEU A 377 -16.26 15.24 6.58
N ALA A 378 -16.63 15.11 5.31
CA ALA A 378 -16.50 16.19 4.33
C ALA A 378 -17.34 17.43 4.69
N CYS A 379 -18.50 17.23 5.31
CA CYS A 379 -19.42 18.30 5.73
C CYS A 379 -19.21 18.79 7.17
N SER A 380 -18.29 18.19 7.97
CA SER A 380 -18.01 18.63 9.34
C SER A 380 -17.19 19.92 9.35
N GLU A 381 -17.41 20.80 10.33
CA GLU A 381 -16.64 22.04 10.56
C GLU A 381 -15.19 21.77 11.02
#